data_7dbbfefd4976c20f52d76d225727806b
#
_entry.id   7dbbfefd4976c20f52d76d225727806b
#
_cell.length_a   1.000
_cell.length_b   1.000
_cell.length_c   1.000
_cell.angle_alpha   90.00
_cell.angle_beta   90.00
_cell.angle_gamma   90.00
#
_symmetry.space_group_name_H-M   'P 1'
#
loop_
_entity.id
_entity.type
_entity.pdbx_description
1 polymer ?
#
loop_
_entity_poly.entity_id
_entity_poly.type
_entity_poly.pdbx_seq_one_letter_code
_entity_poly.pdbx_strand_id
1 'polypeptide(L)'
;LKEKISIIATGCSLRDYDLSSIEGYKMSINYAYKYVDCDIIVCYDDPKLGHMLFPEEMTHTLKEHEYGVGYEVGSAHGLDRRPGYVTMFNSSLFMAINIALNMGCKDIDVYGADMELTDGYVHFYDDEPASDKHVKHYERRFKKNKLEWDILKKQIKSYEKVNFIGYPDR
;
A
#
# COMPACT_ATOMS: atom_id res chain seq x y z
N LEU A 1 -16.17 -14.20 -1.09
CA LEU A 1 -14.88 -13.64 -1.54
C LEU A 1 -15.19 -12.50 -2.51
N LYS A 2 -14.68 -11.29 -2.23
CA LYS A 2 -14.89 -10.14 -3.12
C LYS A 2 -13.84 -10.24 -4.23
N GLU A 3 -14.28 -10.26 -5.49
CA GLU A 3 -13.36 -10.38 -6.62
C GLU A 3 -12.59 -9.08 -6.89
N LYS A 4 -13.15 -7.94 -6.45
CA LYS A 4 -12.58 -6.60 -6.63
C LYS A 4 -12.30 -5.91 -5.30
N ILE A 5 -11.18 -5.19 -5.23
CA ILE A 5 -10.77 -4.36 -4.09
C ILE A 5 -10.08 -3.08 -4.56
N SER A 6 -10.31 -1.98 -3.84
CA SER A 6 -9.59 -0.72 -4.02
C SER A 6 -8.55 -0.56 -2.92
N ILE A 7 -7.28 -0.40 -3.28
CA ILE A 7 -6.17 -0.11 -2.37
C ILE A 7 -5.90 1.40 -2.41
N ILE A 8 -6.00 2.06 -1.27
CA ILE A 8 -5.76 3.48 -1.12
C ILE A 8 -4.39 3.68 -0.46
N ALA A 9 -3.41 4.08 -1.25
CA ALA A 9 -2.08 4.43 -0.79
C ALA A 9 -2.01 5.90 -0.33
N THR A 10 -0.82 6.47 -0.21
CA THR A 10 -0.63 7.76 0.44
C THR A 10 -0.02 8.83 -0.48
N GLY A 11 0.11 8.56 -1.76
CA GLY A 11 0.74 9.46 -2.71
C GLY A 11 -0.03 10.74 -3.01
N CYS A 12 0.67 11.77 -3.44
CA CYS A 12 0.16 13.12 -3.61
C CYS A 12 -0.92 13.27 -4.67
N SER A 13 -1.02 12.34 -5.64
CA SER A 13 -2.11 12.32 -6.62
C SER A 13 -3.51 12.26 -6.00
N LEU A 14 -3.61 11.89 -4.72
CA LEU A 14 -4.87 11.88 -3.99
C LEU A 14 -5.24 13.21 -3.35
N ARG A 15 -4.39 14.24 -3.39
CA ARG A 15 -4.63 15.52 -2.70
C ARG A 15 -5.94 16.19 -3.14
N ASP A 16 -6.19 16.17 -4.45
CA ASP A 16 -7.40 16.76 -5.04
C ASP A 16 -8.40 15.69 -5.50
N TYR A 17 -8.21 14.44 -5.06
CA TYR A 17 -9.08 13.34 -5.44
C TYR A 17 -10.26 13.23 -4.46
N ASP A 18 -11.47 13.09 -4.98
CA ASP A 18 -12.63 12.79 -4.14
C ASP A 18 -12.60 11.33 -3.67
N LEU A 19 -11.99 11.10 -2.51
CA LEU A 19 -11.87 9.77 -1.91
C LEU A 19 -13.23 9.12 -1.61
N SER A 20 -14.28 9.93 -1.43
CA SER A 20 -15.63 9.42 -1.20
C SER A 20 -16.23 8.75 -2.42
N SER A 21 -15.71 9.08 -3.62
CA SER A 21 -16.14 8.47 -4.89
C SER A 21 -15.60 7.04 -5.08
N ILE A 22 -14.66 6.59 -4.25
CA ILE A 22 -14.12 5.23 -4.32
C ILE A 22 -15.11 4.28 -3.66
N GLU A 23 -15.82 3.52 -4.48
CA GLU A 23 -16.83 2.58 -4.03
C GLU A 23 -16.27 1.17 -3.79
N GLY A 24 -17.07 0.36 -3.10
CA GLY A 24 -16.81 -1.06 -2.89
C GLY A 24 -15.89 -1.35 -1.71
N TYR A 25 -15.23 -2.51 -1.74
CA TYR A 25 -14.37 -2.99 -0.67
C TYR A 25 -13.02 -2.28 -0.73
N LYS A 26 -12.60 -1.71 0.39
CA LYS A 26 -11.45 -0.82 0.44
C LYS A 26 -10.41 -1.27 1.45
N MET A 27 -9.15 -1.16 1.03
CA MET A 27 -7.97 -1.41 1.85
C MET A 27 -7.13 -0.13 1.87
N SER A 28 -6.90 0.44 3.04
CA SER A 28 -6.03 1.60 3.19
C SER A 28 -4.63 1.21 3.61
N ILE A 29 -3.66 2.01 3.24
CA ILE A 29 -2.25 1.86 3.63
C ILE A 29 -1.90 2.96 4.63
N ASN A 30 -1.30 2.58 5.75
CA ASN A 30 -0.83 3.50 6.79
C ASN A 30 -1.93 4.51 7.17
N TYR A 31 -1.65 5.80 7.15
CA TYR A 31 -2.57 6.86 7.59
C TYR A 31 -3.72 7.19 6.62
N ALA A 32 -3.78 6.60 5.44
CA ALA A 32 -4.89 6.85 4.51
C ALA A 32 -6.27 6.54 5.15
N TYR A 33 -6.34 5.62 6.11
CA TYR A 33 -7.58 5.30 6.83
C TYR A 33 -8.24 6.50 7.54
N LYS A 34 -7.48 7.56 7.82
CA LYS A 34 -8.02 8.78 8.46
C LYS A 34 -8.86 9.63 7.51
N TYR A 35 -8.74 9.39 6.22
CA TYR A 35 -9.31 10.22 5.16
C TYR A 35 -10.33 9.46 4.31
N VAL A 36 -10.39 8.15 4.44
CA VAL A 36 -11.32 7.29 3.70
C VAL A 36 -11.84 6.19 4.62
N ASP A 37 -13.13 5.97 4.58
CA ASP A 37 -13.74 4.81 5.22
C ASP A 37 -13.29 3.53 4.50
N CYS A 38 -12.71 2.58 5.23
CA CYS A 38 -12.10 1.38 4.67
C CYS A 38 -12.41 0.14 5.52
N ASP A 39 -12.43 -1.01 4.87
CA ASP A 39 -12.70 -2.30 5.49
C ASP A 39 -11.43 -2.95 6.08
N ILE A 40 -10.27 -2.60 5.52
CA ILE A 40 -8.97 -3.16 5.91
C ILE A 40 -7.93 -2.04 6.03
N ILE A 41 -7.11 -2.09 7.07
CA ILE A 41 -5.95 -1.24 7.22
C ILE A 41 -4.68 -2.10 7.14
N VAL A 42 -3.75 -1.71 6.29
CA VAL A 42 -2.45 -2.36 6.14
C VAL A 42 -1.34 -1.44 6.60
N CYS A 43 -0.51 -1.92 7.50
CA CYS A 43 0.65 -1.20 7.99
C CYS A 43 1.90 -2.08 7.94
N TYR A 44 2.99 -1.52 7.44
CA TYR A 44 4.30 -2.17 7.45
C TYR A 44 5.05 -1.88 8.75
N ASP A 45 4.97 -0.65 9.24
CA ASP A 45 5.72 -0.19 10.39
C ASP A 45 5.07 -0.68 11.70
N ASP A 46 5.90 -0.90 12.74
CA ASP A 46 5.42 -1.24 14.06
C ASP A 46 4.72 -0.02 14.69
N PRO A 47 3.42 -0.10 15.01
CA PRO A 47 2.70 1.02 15.64
C PRO A 47 3.29 1.40 17.01
N LYS A 48 4.04 0.51 17.67
CA LYS A 48 4.74 0.79 18.94
C LYS A 48 5.96 1.68 18.78
N LEU A 49 6.46 1.89 17.56
CA LEU A 49 7.58 2.80 17.30
C LEU A 49 7.23 4.29 17.35
N GLY A 50 6.08 4.62 17.90
CA GLY A 50 5.80 5.92 18.50
C GLY A 50 5.27 7.01 17.58
N HIS A 51 5.08 6.76 16.30
CA HIS A 51 4.67 7.82 15.37
C HIS A 51 3.29 7.61 14.74
N MET A 52 2.72 6.41 14.86
CA MET A 52 1.42 6.08 14.29
C MET A 52 0.49 5.51 15.35
N LEU A 53 -0.55 6.26 15.67
CA LEU A 53 -1.67 5.75 16.47
C LEU A 53 -2.65 5.09 15.48
N PHE A 54 -2.62 3.78 15.40
CA PHE A 54 -3.60 3.01 14.66
C PHE A 54 -4.81 2.72 15.56
N PRO A 55 -6.00 2.59 14.97
CA PRO A 55 -7.17 2.15 15.73
C PRO A 55 -6.93 0.74 16.29
N GLU A 56 -7.60 0.44 17.40
CA GLU A 56 -7.56 -0.88 18.05
C GLU A 56 -7.97 -2.01 17.09
N GLU A 57 -8.73 -1.69 16.04
CA GLU A 57 -9.21 -2.61 15.02
C GLU A 57 -8.29 -2.73 13.81
N MET A 58 -7.02 -2.41 13.94
CA MET A 58 -6.06 -2.59 12.85
C MET A 58 -6.06 -4.05 12.35
N THR A 59 -6.29 -4.24 11.07
CA THR A 59 -6.63 -5.56 10.53
C THR A 59 -5.45 -6.35 9.98
N HIS A 60 -4.41 -5.68 9.42
CA HIS A 60 -3.28 -6.36 8.82
C HIS A 60 -1.96 -5.63 9.06
N THR A 61 -0.98 -6.35 9.56
CA THR A 61 0.36 -5.85 9.86
C THR A 61 1.42 -6.86 9.47
N LEU A 62 2.67 -6.42 9.39
CA LEU A 62 3.81 -7.29 9.12
C LEU A 62 4.19 -8.19 10.32
N LYS A 63 3.80 -7.82 11.53
CA LYS A 63 4.09 -8.57 12.76
C LYS A 63 2.81 -8.85 13.51
N GLU A 64 2.81 -9.90 14.31
CA GLU A 64 1.73 -10.10 15.28
C GLU A 64 1.69 -8.92 16.25
N HIS A 65 0.53 -8.32 16.33
CA HIS A 65 0.21 -7.26 17.27
C HIS A 65 -1.01 -7.66 18.07
N GLU A 66 -1.15 -6.99 19.18
CA GLU A 66 -2.32 -7.04 20.05
C GLU A 66 -3.63 -6.76 19.28
N TYR A 67 -3.52 -6.00 18.20
CA TYR A 67 -4.62 -5.52 17.38
C TYR A 67 -4.45 -5.96 15.92
N GLY A 68 -4.93 -7.09 15.54
CA GLY A 68 -5.00 -7.48 14.13
C GLY A 68 -4.28 -8.76 13.75
N VAL A 69 -4.25 -9.04 12.46
CA VAL A 69 -3.64 -10.23 11.89
C VAL A 69 -2.20 -9.94 11.50
N GLY A 70 -1.26 -10.59 12.16
CA GLY A 70 0.15 -10.55 11.81
C GLY A 70 0.46 -11.37 10.57
N TYR A 71 1.43 -10.89 9.80
CA TYR A 71 1.99 -11.60 8.66
C TYR A 71 3.47 -11.85 8.87
N GLU A 72 3.92 -13.04 8.47
CA GLU A 72 5.34 -13.34 8.41
C GLU A 72 5.94 -12.87 7.10
N VAL A 73 7.19 -12.41 7.16
CA VAL A 73 7.96 -12.11 5.97
C VAL A 73 8.33 -13.42 5.27
N GLY A 74 7.83 -13.60 4.07
CA GLY A 74 8.04 -14.80 3.28
C GLY A 74 9.04 -14.61 2.16
N SER A 75 8.57 -14.22 0.97
CA SER A 75 9.42 -14.04 -0.20
C SER A 75 10.29 -12.78 -0.12
N ALA A 76 11.58 -12.93 -0.39
CA ALA A 76 12.50 -11.79 -0.54
C ALA A 76 12.52 -11.22 -1.97
N HIS A 77 11.93 -11.92 -2.95
CA HIS A 77 12.11 -11.64 -4.37
C HIS A 77 10.80 -11.66 -5.18
N GLY A 78 9.66 -11.56 -4.52
CA GLY A 78 8.39 -11.58 -5.22
C GLY A 78 7.19 -11.81 -4.32
N LEU A 79 6.04 -12.04 -4.94
CA LEU A 79 4.80 -12.34 -4.25
C LEU A 79 4.90 -13.64 -3.45
N ASP A 80 4.46 -13.62 -2.22
CA ASP A 80 4.30 -14.83 -1.42
C ASP A 80 2.83 -15.25 -1.42
N ARG A 81 2.54 -16.40 -2.00
CA ARG A 81 1.18 -16.91 -2.14
C ARG A 81 0.74 -17.83 -0.99
N ARG A 82 1.58 -18.00 0.02
CA ARG A 82 1.24 -18.79 1.20
C ARG A 82 0.34 -18.00 2.14
N PRO A 83 -0.70 -18.59 2.72
CA PRO A 83 -1.51 -17.92 3.74
C PRO A 83 -0.65 -17.47 4.92
N GLY A 84 -0.87 -16.24 5.39
CA GLY A 84 -0.11 -15.67 6.50
C GLY A 84 1.28 -15.13 6.15
N TYR A 85 1.69 -15.19 4.89
CA TYR A 85 2.97 -14.67 4.43
C TYR A 85 2.80 -13.52 3.46
N VAL A 86 3.75 -12.60 3.46
CA VAL A 86 3.80 -11.45 2.54
C VAL A 86 5.18 -11.25 1.96
N THR A 87 5.26 -10.52 0.86
CA THR A 87 6.52 -10.14 0.25
C THR A 87 7.38 -9.28 1.18
N MET A 88 8.70 -9.47 1.10
CA MET A 88 9.68 -8.73 1.89
C MET A 88 10.02 -7.34 1.33
N PHE A 89 9.45 -6.91 0.23
CA PHE A 89 9.68 -5.56 -0.27
C PHE A 89 9.27 -4.52 0.78
N ASN A 90 10.16 -3.59 1.09
CA ASN A 90 9.99 -2.60 2.14
C ASN A 90 8.95 -1.54 1.76
N SER A 91 7.73 -1.99 1.45
CA SER A 91 6.64 -1.13 1.05
C SER A 91 5.29 -1.72 1.47
N SER A 92 4.54 -0.96 2.26
CA SER A 92 3.15 -1.31 2.61
C SER A 92 2.27 -1.51 1.37
N LEU A 93 2.58 -0.82 0.26
CA LEU A 93 1.87 -0.99 -1.01
C LEU A 93 1.96 -2.43 -1.52
N PHE A 94 3.17 -2.99 -1.60
CA PHE A 94 3.36 -4.35 -2.12
C PHE A 94 2.84 -5.40 -1.14
N MET A 95 2.92 -5.13 0.15
CA MET A 95 2.28 -5.95 1.17
C MET A 95 0.75 -5.97 0.97
N ALA A 96 0.12 -4.82 0.77
CA ALA A 96 -1.31 -4.70 0.52
C ALA A 96 -1.75 -5.44 -0.75
N ILE A 97 -1.01 -5.28 -1.85
CA ILE A 97 -1.27 -6.02 -3.11
C ILE A 97 -1.15 -7.53 -2.86
N ASN A 98 -0.10 -7.97 -2.16
CA ASN A 98 0.10 -9.38 -1.84
C ASN A 98 -1.04 -9.95 -0.99
N ILE A 99 -1.49 -9.21 0.04
CA ILE A 99 -2.63 -9.58 0.88
C ILE A 99 -3.90 -9.71 0.03
N ALA A 100 -4.21 -8.70 -0.80
CA ALA A 100 -5.39 -8.72 -1.67
C ALA A 100 -5.40 -9.93 -2.60
N LEU A 101 -4.27 -10.25 -3.22
CA LEU A 101 -4.13 -11.44 -4.08
C LEU A 101 -4.28 -12.74 -3.30
N ASN A 102 -3.77 -12.82 -2.06
CA ASN A 102 -3.92 -13.99 -1.19
C ASN A 102 -5.36 -14.15 -0.67
N MET A 103 -6.10 -13.05 -0.54
CA MET A 103 -7.54 -13.06 -0.27
C MET A 103 -8.39 -13.54 -1.46
N GLY A 104 -7.77 -13.72 -2.63
CA GLY A 104 -8.44 -14.19 -3.85
C GLY A 104 -9.03 -13.06 -4.71
N CYS A 105 -8.69 -11.80 -4.44
CA CYS A 105 -9.07 -10.69 -5.31
C CYS A 105 -8.40 -10.85 -6.68
N LYS A 106 -9.15 -10.61 -7.73
CA LYS A 106 -8.68 -10.74 -9.13
C LYS A 106 -8.56 -9.40 -9.83
N ASP A 107 -9.24 -8.39 -9.30
CA ASP A 107 -9.25 -7.02 -9.85
C ASP A 107 -8.92 -6.06 -8.71
N ILE A 108 -7.77 -5.42 -8.79
CA ILE A 108 -7.23 -4.56 -7.74
C ILE A 108 -6.96 -3.19 -8.34
N ASP A 109 -7.74 -2.20 -7.92
CA ASP A 109 -7.49 -0.81 -8.26
C ASP A 109 -6.62 -0.16 -7.18
N VAL A 110 -5.52 0.45 -7.57
CA VAL A 110 -4.56 1.08 -6.66
C VAL A 110 -4.56 2.59 -6.88
N TYR A 111 -4.93 3.32 -5.87
CA TYR A 111 -5.01 4.78 -5.84
C TYR A 111 -3.85 5.37 -5.04
N GLY A 112 -3.27 6.48 -5.49
CA GLY A 112 -2.22 7.20 -4.77
C GLY A 112 -0.90 6.43 -4.65
N ALA A 113 -0.58 5.57 -5.60
CA ALA A 113 0.70 4.87 -5.65
C ALA A 113 1.67 5.57 -6.60
N ASP A 114 1.96 6.84 -6.33
CA ASP A 114 2.71 7.72 -7.23
C ASP A 114 4.14 7.22 -7.46
N MET A 115 4.79 6.68 -6.43
CA MET A 115 6.20 6.28 -6.44
C MET A 115 7.11 7.41 -6.95
N GLU A 116 6.73 8.65 -6.62
CA GLU A 116 7.47 9.88 -6.92
C GLU A 116 7.05 10.99 -5.97
N LEU A 117 7.83 12.06 -5.93
CA LEU A 117 7.48 13.28 -5.20
C LEU A 117 6.70 14.20 -6.12
N THR A 118 5.70 14.88 -5.60
CA THR A 118 4.97 15.93 -6.29
C THR A 118 5.24 17.26 -5.57
N ASP A 119 5.93 18.18 -6.21
CA ASP A 119 6.30 19.50 -5.65
C ASP A 119 6.99 19.40 -4.28
N GLY A 120 7.78 18.34 -4.07
CA GLY A 120 8.48 18.07 -2.81
C GLY A 120 7.66 17.37 -1.73
N TYR A 121 6.38 17.13 -1.96
CA TYR A 121 5.53 16.39 -1.02
C TYR A 121 5.63 14.87 -1.23
N VAL A 122 5.51 14.13 -0.12
CA VAL A 122 5.55 12.66 -0.11
C VAL A 122 4.15 12.08 -0.06
N HIS A 123 3.29 12.66 0.79
CA HIS A 123 1.93 12.17 1.03
C HIS A 123 0.88 13.24 0.73
N PHE A 124 -0.31 12.80 0.35
CA PHE A 124 -1.40 13.71 0.02
C PHE A 124 -1.88 14.55 1.23
N TYR A 125 -1.61 14.10 2.44
CA TYR A 125 -1.99 14.75 3.68
C TYR A 125 -0.84 15.56 4.33
N ASP A 126 0.32 15.67 3.69
CA ASP A 126 1.43 16.47 4.22
C ASP A 126 1.09 17.96 4.10
N ASP A 127 1.22 18.70 5.19
CA ASP A 127 0.99 20.15 5.23
C ASP A 127 2.18 20.92 4.64
N GLU A 128 3.38 20.37 4.72
CA GLU A 128 4.63 20.98 4.27
C GLU A 128 5.43 20.02 3.38
N PRO A 129 6.21 20.54 2.42
CA PRO A 129 7.11 19.71 1.63
C PRO A 129 8.21 19.08 2.49
N ALA A 130 8.70 17.94 2.05
CA ALA A 130 9.77 17.22 2.73
C ALA A 130 11.09 18.03 2.71
N SER A 131 11.85 17.96 3.79
CA SER A 131 13.20 18.55 3.81
C SER A 131 14.12 17.86 2.79
N ASP A 132 15.19 18.55 2.33
CA ASP A 132 16.14 18.03 1.34
C ASP A 132 16.71 16.65 1.68
N LYS A 133 16.91 16.39 2.97
CA LYS A 133 17.35 15.06 3.44
C LYS A 133 16.30 13.99 3.19
N HIS A 134 15.05 14.29 3.45
CA HIS A 134 13.92 13.40 3.23
C HIS A 134 13.62 13.23 1.75
N VAL A 135 13.70 14.30 0.95
CA VAL A 135 13.57 14.22 -0.52
C VAL A 135 14.50 13.17 -1.09
N LYS A 136 15.81 13.25 -0.80
CA LYS A 136 16.80 12.28 -1.28
C LYS A 136 16.53 10.84 -0.82
N HIS A 137 16.00 10.68 0.41
CA HIS A 137 15.60 9.38 0.93
C HIS A 137 14.45 8.80 0.12
N TYR A 138 13.39 9.58 -0.09
CA TYR A 138 12.19 9.12 -0.82
C TYR A 138 12.44 8.89 -2.30
N GLU A 139 13.26 9.72 -2.97
CA GLU A 139 13.66 9.49 -4.36
C GLU A 139 14.32 8.13 -4.55
N ARG A 140 15.24 7.75 -3.64
CA ARG A 140 15.88 6.43 -3.67
C ARG A 140 14.86 5.31 -3.43
N ARG A 141 13.94 5.50 -2.47
CA ARG A 141 12.92 4.53 -2.13
C ARG A 141 11.96 4.33 -3.30
N PHE A 142 11.48 5.40 -3.92
CA PHE A 142 10.58 5.33 -5.06
C PHE A 142 11.23 4.69 -6.28
N LYS A 143 12.49 5.02 -6.56
CA LYS A 143 13.25 4.33 -7.61
C LYS A 143 13.34 2.83 -7.36
N LYS A 144 13.57 2.42 -6.11
CA LYS A 144 13.57 1.01 -5.71
C LYS A 144 12.20 0.39 -5.89
N ASN A 145 11.13 1.06 -5.43
CA ASN A 145 9.77 0.57 -5.56
C ASN A 145 9.37 0.33 -7.02
N LYS A 146 9.76 1.21 -7.94
CA LYS A 146 9.52 1.01 -9.39
C LYS A 146 10.17 -0.28 -9.91
N LEU A 147 11.41 -0.55 -9.52
CA LEU A 147 12.10 -1.80 -9.87
C LEU A 147 11.44 -3.03 -9.25
N GLU A 148 11.02 -2.93 -8.00
CA GLU A 148 10.32 -4.00 -7.29
C GLU A 148 8.96 -4.30 -7.94
N TRP A 149 8.24 -3.26 -8.37
CA TRP A 149 7.01 -3.43 -9.13
C TRP A 149 7.25 -4.18 -10.45
N ASP A 150 8.33 -3.86 -11.17
CA ASP A 150 8.69 -4.57 -12.42
C ASP A 150 8.96 -6.07 -12.21
N ILE A 151 9.35 -6.45 -11.02
CA ILE A 151 9.50 -7.87 -10.63
C ILE A 151 8.14 -8.46 -10.28
N LEU A 152 7.35 -7.78 -9.45
CA LEU A 152 6.06 -8.27 -8.98
C LEU A 152 5.05 -8.46 -10.10
N LYS A 153 4.94 -7.50 -11.02
CA LYS A 153 3.97 -7.56 -12.12
C LYS A 153 4.16 -8.79 -13.02
N LYS A 154 5.37 -9.33 -13.13
CA LYS A 154 5.64 -10.57 -13.89
C LYS A 154 5.12 -11.83 -13.20
N GLN A 155 4.79 -11.74 -11.92
CA GLN A 155 4.29 -12.86 -11.11
C GLN A 155 2.77 -12.83 -10.92
N ILE A 156 2.12 -11.75 -11.39
CA ILE A 156 0.67 -11.63 -11.41
C ILE A 156 0.14 -12.58 -12.49
N LYS A 157 -0.84 -13.40 -12.13
CA LYS A 157 -1.41 -14.39 -13.05
C LYS A 157 -2.25 -13.68 -14.11
N SER A 158 -2.41 -14.31 -15.27
CA SER A 158 -3.11 -13.73 -16.42
C SER A 158 -4.59 -13.38 -16.17
N TYR A 159 -5.20 -13.95 -15.15
CA TYR A 159 -6.58 -13.65 -14.73
C TYR A 159 -6.66 -12.66 -13.55
N GLU A 160 -5.54 -12.19 -13.04
CA GLU A 160 -5.45 -11.16 -12.01
C GLU A 160 -5.08 -9.83 -12.65
N LYS A 161 -5.64 -8.73 -12.17
CA LYS A 161 -5.37 -7.39 -12.65
C LYS A 161 -5.01 -6.50 -11.48
N VAL A 162 -3.96 -5.72 -11.64
CA VAL A 162 -3.59 -4.64 -10.72
C VAL A 162 -3.46 -3.37 -11.54
N ASN A 163 -4.39 -2.45 -11.32
CA ASN A 163 -4.52 -1.21 -12.07
C ASN A 163 -4.06 -0.04 -11.20
N PHE A 164 -3.03 0.66 -11.60
CA PHE A 164 -2.61 1.89 -10.92
C PHE A 164 -3.41 3.06 -11.51
N ILE A 165 -4.35 3.57 -10.74
CA ILE A 165 -5.25 4.64 -11.17
C ILE A 165 -4.46 5.94 -11.31
N GLY A 166 -4.54 6.58 -12.49
CA GLY A 166 -3.71 7.73 -12.86
C GLY A 166 -2.35 7.37 -13.50
N TYR A 167 -1.96 6.09 -13.50
CA TYR A 167 -0.68 5.62 -14.02
C TYR A 167 -0.84 4.34 -14.86
N PRO A 168 -1.46 4.43 -16.04
CA PRO A 168 -1.84 3.26 -16.84
C PRO A 168 -0.67 2.43 -17.35
N ASP A 169 0.54 3.02 -17.42
CA ASP A 169 1.75 2.34 -17.90
C ASP A 169 2.52 1.55 -16.82
N ARG A 170 2.00 1.49 -15.60
CA ARG A 170 2.61 0.75 -14.48
C ARG A 170 2.18 -0.69 -14.39
#